data_eff4f6f38b79b6ee7d7624aa7093dec6
#
_entry.id   eff4f6f38b79b6ee7d7624aa7093dec6
#
_cell.length_a   1.000
_cell.length_b   1.000
_cell.length_c   1.000
_cell.angle_alpha   90.00
_cell.angle_beta   90.00
_cell.angle_gamma   90.00
#
_symmetry.space_group_name_H-M   'P 1'
#
loop_
_entity.id
_entity.type
_entity.pdbx_description
1 polymer ?
#
loop_
_entity_poly.entity_id
_entity_poly.type
_entity_poly.pdbx_seq_one_letter_code
_entity_poly.pdbx_strand_id
1 'polypeptide(L)'
;MDVAWEVIVTQPAVEPTGVDERVVVARAAALSLEQKVRLLTGADCWSLHAEPAAGLRRLVVSDGPAGVRGERRDERDTSANVPSPTSLAATSDEALVEDVRCLLAFEARRKGVDVLLAPTVNLHRTPYSGRHFECFSEDPLLTARIGVAFVRGVQGGGVGATVKDFVANDSETQRMTLDAPR
;
A
#
# COMPACT_ATOMS: atom_id res chain seq x y z
N MET A 1 6.62 -20.55 21.65
CA MET A 1 5.79 -19.67 20.79
C MET A 1 6.63 -18.69 19.97
N ASP A 2 7.98 -18.92 19.90
CA ASP A 2 8.95 -17.96 19.30
C ASP A 2 9.32 -18.26 17.82
N VAL A 3 8.95 -19.41 17.29
CA VAL A 3 9.41 -19.87 15.96
C VAL A 3 8.77 -19.11 14.79
N ALA A 4 7.58 -18.55 14.97
CA ALA A 4 6.87 -17.86 13.87
C ALA A 4 7.43 -16.44 13.58
N TRP A 5 7.99 -15.77 14.59
CA TRP A 5 8.53 -14.42 14.45
C TRP A 5 9.88 -14.41 13.72
N GLU A 6 10.77 -15.31 14.07
CA GLU A 6 12.08 -15.44 13.39
C GLU A 6 11.95 -15.77 11.91
N VAL A 7 10.96 -16.59 11.54
CA VAL A 7 10.71 -16.92 10.12
C VAL A 7 10.20 -15.74 9.31
N ILE A 8 9.48 -14.80 9.93
CA ILE A 8 8.96 -13.61 9.26
C ILE A 8 10.07 -12.57 9.05
N VAL A 9 10.93 -12.38 10.05
CA VAL A 9 12.00 -11.35 10.02
C VAL A 9 13.20 -11.78 9.18
N THR A 10 13.44 -13.08 9.03
CA THR A 10 14.61 -13.60 8.30
C THR A 10 14.35 -13.91 6.82
N GLN A 11 13.19 -13.59 6.27
CA GLN A 11 13.00 -13.71 4.82
C GLN A 11 13.90 -12.69 4.11
N PRO A 12 14.75 -13.12 3.17
CA PRO A 12 15.58 -12.18 2.43
C PRO A 12 14.69 -11.18 1.68
N ALA A 13 15.06 -9.92 1.74
CA ALA A 13 14.41 -8.88 0.95
C ALA A 13 14.36 -9.34 -0.51
N VAL A 14 13.18 -9.23 -1.13
CA VAL A 14 13.05 -9.50 -2.55
C VAL A 14 13.80 -8.38 -3.28
N GLU A 15 14.97 -8.71 -3.81
CA GLU A 15 15.72 -7.76 -4.66
C GLU A 15 14.79 -7.31 -5.80
N PRO A 16 14.64 -6.01 -6.01
CA PRO A 16 13.88 -5.53 -7.16
C PRO A 16 14.56 -6.03 -8.42
N THR A 17 13.94 -7.01 -9.07
CA THR A 17 14.37 -7.43 -10.40
C THR A 17 14.27 -6.22 -11.30
N GLY A 18 15.40 -5.66 -11.70
CA GLY A 18 15.47 -4.51 -12.58
C GLY A 18 14.66 -4.80 -13.84
N VAL A 19 13.46 -4.24 -13.94
CA VAL A 19 12.66 -4.37 -15.14
C VAL A 19 13.30 -3.49 -16.18
N ASP A 20 13.75 -4.08 -17.30
CA ASP A 20 14.27 -3.30 -18.42
C ASP A 20 13.13 -2.42 -18.97
N GLU A 21 13.25 -1.12 -18.78
CA GLU A 21 12.28 -0.13 -19.22
C GLU A 21 11.96 -0.28 -20.72
N ARG A 22 12.93 -0.67 -21.54
CA ARG A 22 12.72 -0.93 -22.97
C ARG A 22 11.73 -2.05 -23.21
N VAL A 23 11.74 -3.09 -22.37
CA VAL A 23 10.77 -4.19 -22.45
C VAL A 23 9.38 -3.70 -22.09
N VAL A 24 9.26 -2.86 -21.06
CA VAL A 24 7.96 -2.27 -20.65
C VAL A 24 7.41 -1.40 -21.79
N VAL A 25 8.21 -0.50 -22.33
CA VAL A 25 7.82 0.39 -23.43
C VAL A 25 7.40 -0.42 -24.66
N ALA A 26 8.17 -1.45 -25.04
CA ALA A 26 7.84 -2.30 -26.19
C ALA A 26 6.50 -3.05 -25.98
N ARG A 27 6.29 -3.61 -24.80
CA ARG A 27 5.00 -4.28 -24.47
C ARG A 27 3.83 -3.30 -24.50
N ALA A 28 4.00 -2.13 -23.90
CA ALA A 28 2.98 -1.08 -23.92
C ALA A 28 2.70 -0.56 -25.35
N ALA A 29 3.71 -0.44 -26.20
CA ALA A 29 3.56 -0.01 -27.57
C ALA A 29 2.74 -1.01 -28.42
N ALA A 30 2.89 -2.30 -28.14
CA ALA A 30 2.19 -3.37 -28.86
C ALA A 30 0.69 -3.47 -28.51
N LEU A 31 0.21 -2.83 -27.44
CA LEU A 31 -1.20 -2.85 -27.03
C LEU A 31 -2.04 -1.90 -27.88
N SER A 32 -3.28 -2.30 -28.18
CA SER A 32 -4.29 -1.41 -28.75
C SER A 32 -4.67 -0.30 -27.76
N LEU A 33 -5.31 0.77 -28.27
CA LEU A 33 -5.81 1.84 -27.42
C LEU A 33 -6.81 1.31 -26.38
N GLU A 34 -7.70 0.42 -26.77
CA GLU A 34 -8.68 -0.20 -25.90
C GLU A 34 -8.02 -1.00 -24.76
N GLN A 35 -6.99 -1.80 -25.08
CA GLN A 35 -6.21 -2.53 -24.08
C GLN A 35 -5.51 -1.58 -23.10
N LYS A 36 -4.92 -0.50 -23.62
CA LYS A 36 -4.27 0.53 -22.78
C LYS A 36 -5.27 1.18 -21.82
N VAL A 37 -6.44 1.58 -22.33
CA VAL A 37 -7.52 2.17 -21.52
C VAL A 37 -8.00 1.18 -20.46
N ARG A 38 -8.16 -0.10 -20.81
CA ARG A 38 -8.58 -1.15 -19.88
C ARG A 38 -7.57 -1.34 -18.73
N LEU A 39 -6.27 -1.22 -18.98
CA LEU A 39 -5.24 -1.30 -17.94
C LEU A 39 -5.29 -0.12 -16.94
N LEU A 40 -5.89 1.01 -17.32
CA LEU A 40 -6.07 2.17 -16.46
C LEU A 40 -7.35 2.12 -15.62
N THR A 41 -8.15 1.06 -15.77
CA THR A 41 -9.41 0.88 -15.05
C THR A 41 -9.36 -0.38 -14.19
N GLY A 42 -10.10 -0.38 -13.06
CA GLY A 42 -10.28 -1.59 -12.26
C GLY A 42 -11.14 -2.62 -13.00
N ALA A 43 -10.84 -3.90 -12.84
CA ALA A 43 -11.73 -4.99 -13.20
C ALA A 43 -12.92 -5.07 -12.22
N ASP A 44 -12.65 -4.75 -10.98
CA ASP A 44 -13.58 -4.56 -9.88
C ASP A 44 -12.97 -3.61 -8.83
N CYS A 45 -13.59 -3.50 -7.64
CA CYS A 45 -13.09 -2.61 -6.57
C CYS A 45 -11.68 -2.97 -6.07
N TRP A 46 -11.24 -4.21 -6.25
CA TRP A 46 -10.03 -4.73 -5.62
C TRP A 46 -9.07 -5.40 -6.60
N SER A 47 -9.32 -5.28 -7.89
CA SER A 47 -8.40 -5.87 -8.86
C SER A 47 -8.26 -5.06 -10.15
N LEU A 48 -7.11 -5.22 -10.79
CA LEU A 48 -6.84 -4.73 -12.14
C LEU A 48 -7.04 -5.86 -13.15
N HIS A 49 -7.35 -5.49 -14.37
CA HIS A 49 -7.51 -6.44 -15.47
C HIS A 49 -6.20 -7.18 -15.77
N ALA A 50 -6.32 -8.47 -16.06
CA ALA A 50 -5.25 -9.19 -16.74
C ALA A 50 -5.12 -8.70 -18.19
N GLU A 51 -3.89 -8.61 -18.70
CA GLU A 51 -3.60 -8.35 -20.11
C GLU A 51 -2.52 -9.33 -20.61
N PRO A 52 -2.94 -10.53 -21.06
CA PRO A 52 -2.01 -11.56 -21.50
C PRO A 52 -1.11 -11.13 -22.65
N ALA A 53 -1.57 -10.22 -23.53
CA ALA A 53 -0.76 -9.69 -24.63
C ALA A 53 0.46 -8.89 -24.13
N ALA A 54 0.36 -8.30 -22.93
CA ALA A 54 1.49 -7.65 -22.25
C ALA A 54 2.19 -8.57 -21.24
N GLY A 55 1.75 -9.81 -21.09
CA GLY A 55 2.26 -10.74 -20.07
C GLY A 55 1.82 -10.37 -18.65
N LEU A 56 0.73 -9.63 -18.50
CA LEU A 56 0.21 -9.20 -17.20
C LEU A 56 -0.90 -10.13 -16.72
N ARG A 57 -0.73 -10.68 -15.53
CA ARG A 57 -1.81 -11.35 -14.80
C ARG A 57 -2.73 -10.35 -14.13
N ARG A 58 -3.86 -10.81 -13.65
CA ARG A 58 -4.72 -10.03 -12.76
C ARG A 58 -3.92 -9.64 -11.50
N LEU A 59 -3.97 -8.37 -11.13
CA LEU A 59 -3.37 -7.85 -9.92
C LEU A 59 -4.45 -7.54 -8.88
N VAL A 60 -4.21 -7.95 -7.64
CA VAL A 60 -5.12 -7.71 -6.52
C VAL A 60 -4.57 -6.59 -5.65
N VAL A 61 -5.41 -5.63 -5.36
CA VAL A 61 -5.10 -4.51 -4.46
C VAL A 61 -5.95 -4.63 -3.19
N SER A 62 -5.48 -4.08 -2.09
CA SER A 62 -6.22 -4.11 -0.82
C SER A 62 -5.92 -2.90 0.04
N ASP A 63 -6.93 -2.43 0.77
CA ASP A 63 -6.69 -1.57 1.92
C ASP A 63 -5.86 -2.28 2.97
N GLY A 64 -5.07 -1.49 3.73
CA GLY A 64 -4.25 -2.10 4.73
C GLY A 64 -3.25 -1.24 5.49
N PRO A 65 -3.54 0.01 5.90
CA PRO A 65 -2.57 0.80 6.69
C PRO A 65 -2.33 0.22 8.09
N ALA A 66 -3.30 -0.47 8.69
CA ALA A 66 -3.21 -1.08 10.02
C ALA A 66 -3.55 -2.58 10.04
N GLY A 67 -3.83 -3.18 8.88
CA GLY A 67 -4.16 -4.59 8.72
C GLY A 67 -4.67 -4.87 7.31
N VAL A 68 -4.31 -6.00 6.74
CA VAL A 68 -4.66 -6.35 5.35
C VAL A 68 -6.09 -6.85 5.27
N ARG A 69 -6.94 -6.13 4.55
CA ARG A 69 -8.32 -6.56 4.32
C ARG A 69 -8.42 -7.79 3.43
N GLY A 70 -7.66 -7.81 2.35
CA GLY A 70 -7.78 -8.79 1.28
C GLY A 70 -8.88 -8.44 0.28
N GLU A 71 -9.00 -9.25 -0.76
CA GLU A 71 -10.00 -9.08 -1.82
C GLU A 71 -11.42 -9.37 -1.31
N ARG A 72 -11.57 -10.39 -0.48
CA ARG A 72 -12.85 -10.84 0.07
C ARG A 72 -12.95 -10.45 1.53
N ARG A 73 -14.13 -9.99 1.93
CA ARG A 73 -14.45 -9.79 3.33
C ARG A 73 -14.97 -11.11 3.90
N ASP A 74 -14.04 -11.93 4.41
CA ASP A 74 -14.38 -13.20 5.07
C ASP A 74 -13.90 -13.15 6.53
N GLU A 75 -14.81 -13.22 7.47
CA GLU A 75 -14.53 -13.17 8.90
C GLU A 75 -13.70 -14.38 9.39
N ARG A 76 -13.64 -15.45 8.60
CA ARG A 76 -12.83 -16.64 8.90
C ARG A 76 -11.37 -16.48 8.46
N ASP A 77 -11.10 -15.54 7.56
CA ASP A 77 -9.76 -15.23 7.07
C ASP A 77 -9.26 -13.94 7.71
N THR A 78 -8.99 -13.99 9.01
CA THR A 78 -8.49 -12.86 9.79
C THR A 78 -7.09 -12.44 9.35
N SER A 79 -6.70 -11.21 9.65
CA SER A 79 -5.35 -10.68 9.47
C SER A 79 -4.82 -10.12 10.78
N ALA A 80 -3.50 -10.07 10.90
CA ALA A 80 -2.87 -9.30 11.96
C ALA A 80 -3.34 -7.85 11.89
N ASN A 81 -3.80 -7.32 13.01
CA ASN A 81 -4.09 -5.91 13.19
C ASN A 81 -2.93 -5.28 13.96
N VAL A 82 -2.24 -4.35 13.33
CA VAL A 82 -1.07 -3.66 13.87
C VAL A 82 -1.46 -2.29 14.41
N PRO A 83 -0.61 -1.66 15.24
CA PRO A 83 -0.86 -0.30 15.70
C PRO A 83 -1.13 0.66 14.55
N SER A 84 -1.95 1.70 14.80
CA SER A 84 -2.26 2.72 13.80
C SER A 84 -0.99 3.41 13.29
N PRO A 85 -0.98 3.93 12.05
CA PRO A 85 0.13 4.71 11.53
C PRO A 85 0.56 5.86 12.46
N THR A 86 -0.38 6.59 13.05
CA THR A 86 -0.09 7.64 14.04
C THR A 86 0.66 7.08 15.26
N SER A 87 0.21 5.93 15.79
CA SER A 87 0.85 5.29 16.94
C SER A 87 2.27 4.81 16.62
N LEU A 88 2.48 4.25 15.44
CA LEU A 88 3.81 3.83 14.99
C LEU A 88 4.74 5.02 14.75
N ALA A 89 4.24 6.10 14.14
CA ALA A 89 5.02 7.32 13.94
C ALA A 89 5.45 7.97 15.26
N ALA A 90 4.61 7.89 16.30
CA ALA A 90 4.95 8.41 17.63
C ALA A 90 6.15 7.71 18.29
N THR A 91 6.54 6.52 17.82
CA THR A 91 7.77 5.85 18.26
C THR A 91 9.02 6.54 17.72
N SER A 92 8.93 7.24 16.58
CA SER A 92 10.07 7.77 15.82
C SER A 92 11.12 6.71 15.47
N ASP A 93 10.74 5.44 15.46
CA ASP A 93 11.60 4.30 15.19
C ASP A 93 11.31 3.72 13.80
N GLU A 94 12.14 4.08 12.83
CA GLU A 94 12.01 3.64 11.44
C GLU A 94 12.21 2.13 11.30
N ALA A 95 13.12 1.53 12.07
CA ALA A 95 13.42 0.11 12.00
C ALA A 95 12.21 -0.70 12.49
N LEU A 96 11.61 -0.30 13.61
CA LEU A 96 10.39 -0.91 14.13
C LEU A 96 9.25 -0.82 13.09
N VAL A 97 9.10 0.34 12.43
CA VAL A 97 8.05 0.51 11.41
C VAL A 97 8.31 -0.40 10.22
N GLU A 98 9.54 -0.51 9.75
CA GLU A 98 9.92 -1.40 8.65
C GLU A 98 9.59 -2.85 9.00
N ASP A 99 9.96 -3.34 10.18
CA ASP A 99 9.67 -4.70 10.66
C ASP A 99 8.16 -4.99 10.72
N VAL A 100 7.39 -4.08 11.32
CA VAL A 100 5.92 -4.21 11.39
C VAL A 100 5.31 -4.25 9.99
N ARG A 101 5.88 -3.54 9.02
CA ARG A 101 5.38 -3.54 7.64
C ARG A 101 5.78 -4.78 6.85
N CYS A 102 6.88 -5.43 7.19
CA CYS A 102 7.19 -6.77 6.69
C CYS A 102 6.10 -7.78 7.10
N LEU A 103 5.57 -7.69 8.32
CA LEU A 103 4.43 -8.50 8.77
C LEU A 103 3.18 -8.25 7.90
N LEU A 104 2.86 -6.99 7.57
CA LEU A 104 1.74 -6.69 6.67
C LEU A 104 1.95 -7.25 5.26
N ALA A 105 3.18 -7.20 4.75
CA ALA A 105 3.50 -7.81 3.46
C ALA A 105 3.30 -9.33 3.47
N PHE A 106 3.68 -10.00 4.56
CA PHE A 106 3.40 -11.43 4.75
C PHE A 106 1.89 -11.71 4.72
N GLU A 107 1.08 -10.95 5.47
CA GLU A 107 -0.38 -11.07 5.46
C GLU A 107 -0.98 -10.80 4.07
N ALA A 108 -0.46 -9.80 3.35
CA ALA A 108 -0.88 -9.49 1.99
C ALA A 108 -0.64 -10.66 1.04
N ARG A 109 0.57 -11.23 1.06
CA ARG A 109 0.92 -12.40 0.25
C ARG A 109 0.06 -13.61 0.59
N ARG A 110 -0.17 -13.88 1.88
CA ARG A 110 -1.04 -14.95 2.35
C ARG A 110 -2.45 -14.82 1.78
N LYS A 111 -2.95 -13.59 1.65
CA LYS A 111 -4.27 -13.28 1.08
C LYS A 111 -4.29 -13.10 -0.44
N GLY A 112 -3.16 -13.32 -1.12
CA GLY A 112 -3.06 -13.14 -2.57
C GLY A 112 -3.13 -11.68 -3.02
N VAL A 113 -2.79 -10.74 -2.16
CA VAL A 113 -2.72 -9.30 -2.45
C VAL A 113 -1.36 -8.94 -3.03
N ASP A 114 -1.36 -8.25 -4.15
CA ASP A 114 -0.15 -7.81 -4.85
C ASP A 114 0.30 -6.42 -4.47
N VAL A 115 -0.66 -5.54 -4.14
CA VAL A 115 -0.38 -4.13 -3.81
C VAL A 115 -1.24 -3.70 -2.61
N LEU A 116 -0.59 -3.14 -1.59
CA LEU A 116 -1.28 -2.46 -0.50
C LEU A 116 -1.54 -0.99 -0.86
N LEU A 117 -2.77 -0.54 -0.64
CA LEU A 117 -3.18 0.85 -0.78
C LEU A 117 -2.79 1.62 0.50
N ALA A 118 -1.51 1.71 0.73
CA ALA A 118 -0.85 2.34 1.88
C ALA A 118 0.62 2.61 1.55
N PRO A 119 1.30 3.56 2.21
CA PRO A 119 0.87 4.38 3.35
C PRO A 119 -0.02 5.57 2.98
N THR A 120 -0.72 6.12 3.99
CA THR A 120 -1.43 7.39 3.92
C THR A 120 -0.54 8.49 4.46
N VAL A 121 -0.21 9.49 3.64
CA VAL A 121 0.83 10.50 3.98
C VAL A 121 0.31 11.93 4.11
N ASN A 122 -1.00 12.13 4.19
CA ASN A 122 -1.53 13.46 4.49
C ASN A 122 -1.09 13.90 5.90
N LEU A 123 -0.85 15.20 6.08
CA LEU A 123 -0.43 15.75 7.36
C LEU A 123 -1.62 16.00 8.29
N HIS A 124 -1.39 15.86 9.60
CA HIS A 124 -2.36 16.22 10.64
C HIS A 124 -2.45 17.73 10.79
N ARG A 125 -3.26 18.41 9.98
CA ARG A 125 -3.39 19.89 10.01
C ARG A 125 -4.43 20.37 11.02
N THR A 126 -5.37 19.51 11.41
CA THR A 126 -6.47 19.81 12.33
C THR A 126 -6.89 18.51 13.04
N PRO A 127 -7.34 18.54 14.29
CA PRO A 127 -7.79 17.34 14.99
C PRO A 127 -9.10 16.75 14.43
N TYR A 128 -9.77 17.40 13.49
CA TYR A 128 -11.13 17.06 13.04
C TYR A 128 -11.20 16.33 11.70
N SER A 129 -10.11 15.79 11.20
CA SER A 129 -10.07 15.20 9.85
C SER A 129 -10.97 13.96 9.67
N GLY A 130 -11.20 13.15 10.68
CA GLY A 130 -11.94 11.90 10.58
C GLY A 130 -11.10 10.69 10.15
N ARG A 131 -9.94 10.87 9.49
CA ARG A 131 -9.02 9.80 9.05
C ARG A 131 -7.58 9.98 9.53
N HIS A 132 -7.35 10.81 10.53
CA HIS A 132 -5.99 11.02 11.06
C HIS A 132 -5.32 9.74 11.57
N PHE A 133 -6.08 8.78 12.07
CA PHE A 133 -5.53 7.51 12.54
C PHE A 133 -4.81 6.71 11.44
N GLU A 134 -5.08 6.99 10.17
CA GLU A 134 -4.40 6.40 9.02
C GLU A 134 -3.11 7.16 8.62
N CYS A 135 -2.94 8.39 9.09
CA CYS A 135 -1.82 9.27 8.78
C CYS A 135 -0.75 9.20 9.89
N PHE A 136 0.45 9.67 9.60
CA PHE A 136 1.57 9.52 10.51
C PHE A 136 1.68 10.66 11.52
N SER A 137 1.76 11.92 11.06
CA SER A 137 2.11 13.06 11.90
C SER A 137 1.68 14.40 11.27
N GLU A 138 1.75 15.45 12.07
CA GLU A 138 1.72 16.84 11.61
C GLU A 138 3.08 17.31 11.05
N ASP A 139 4.18 16.63 11.45
CA ASP A 139 5.52 16.94 10.98
C ASP A 139 5.79 16.28 9.63
N PRO A 140 6.08 17.06 8.57
CA PRO A 140 6.35 16.53 7.25
C PRO A 140 7.64 15.70 7.18
N LEU A 141 8.66 16.01 7.98
CA LEU A 141 9.90 15.26 8.01
C LEU A 141 9.68 13.86 8.63
N LEU A 142 9.01 13.81 9.78
CA LEU A 142 8.66 12.54 10.40
C LEU A 142 7.77 11.70 9.50
N THR A 143 6.75 12.31 8.87
CA THR A 143 5.87 11.65 7.91
C THR A 143 6.65 11.08 6.74
N ALA A 144 7.60 11.81 6.18
CA ALA A 144 8.43 11.34 5.07
C ALA A 144 9.30 10.13 5.48
N ARG A 145 10.00 10.22 6.63
CA ARG A 145 10.88 9.15 7.10
C ARG A 145 10.13 7.86 7.41
N ILE A 146 9.04 7.98 8.17
CA ILE A 146 8.18 6.83 8.51
C ILE A 146 7.49 6.27 7.26
N GLY A 147 7.07 7.12 6.34
CA GLY A 147 6.51 6.70 5.04
C GLY A 147 7.50 5.88 4.21
N VAL A 148 8.78 6.28 4.19
CA VAL A 148 9.84 5.51 3.52
C VAL A 148 10.05 4.15 4.21
N ALA A 149 10.11 4.11 5.54
CA ALA A 149 10.25 2.87 6.30
C ALA A 149 9.06 1.93 6.02
N PHE A 150 7.84 2.48 5.98
CA PHE A 150 6.64 1.72 5.58
C PHE A 150 6.81 1.07 4.21
N VAL A 151 7.19 1.86 3.20
CA VAL A 151 7.35 1.38 1.82
C VAL A 151 8.42 0.30 1.75
N ARG A 152 9.57 0.50 2.41
CA ARG A 152 10.64 -0.49 2.45
C ARG A 152 10.19 -1.82 3.05
N GLY A 153 9.50 -1.80 4.18
CA GLY A 153 9.00 -3.01 4.83
C GLY A 153 8.01 -3.78 3.95
N VAL A 154 7.07 -3.07 3.31
CA VAL A 154 6.09 -3.71 2.41
C VAL A 154 6.78 -4.27 1.16
N GLN A 155 7.63 -3.48 0.51
CA GLN A 155 8.33 -3.91 -0.70
C GLN A 155 9.38 -4.99 -0.43
N GLY A 156 10.08 -4.92 0.71
CA GLY A 156 10.99 -5.96 1.16
C GLY A 156 10.30 -7.32 1.32
N GLY A 157 9.02 -7.33 1.66
CA GLY A 157 8.19 -8.53 1.67
C GLY A 157 7.61 -8.95 0.31
N GLY A 158 7.98 -8.28 -0.79
CA GLY A 158 7.55 -8.62 -2.16
C GLY A 158 6.14 -8.17 -2.52
N VAL A 159 5.61 -7.16 -1.85
CA VAL A 159 4.28 -6.55 -2.09
C VAL A 159 4.46 -5.10 -2.52
N GLY A 160 3.69 -4.63 -3.48
CA GLY A 160 3.69 -3.22 -3.87
C GLY A 160 3.09 -2.34 -2.78
N ALA A 161 3.61 -1.12 -2.62
CA ALA A 161 3.05 -0.10 -1.74
C ALA A 161 2.54 1.08 -2.57
N THR A 162 1.38 1.62 -2.21
CA THR A 162 0.79 2.79 -2.86
C THR A 162 0.70 3.95 -1.88
N VAL A 163 1.61 4.90 -2.01
CA VAL A 163 1.53 6.16 -1.24
C VAL A 163 0.27 6.90 -1.67
N LYS A 164 -0.60 7.23 -0.72
CA LYS A 164 -1.90 7.85 -0.99
C LYS A 164 -2.16 9.07 -0.10
N ASP A 165 -3.21 9.82 -0.46
CA ASP A 165 -3.65 11.04 0.21
C ASP A 165 -2.54 12.12 0.25
N PHE A 166 -1.75 12.20 -0.80
CA PHE A 166 -0.77 13.24 -1.05
C PHE A 166 -1.32 14.13 -2.17
N VAL A 167 -1.99 15.17 -1.81
CA VAL A 167 -2.10 15.98 -0.60
C VAL A 167 -3.55 16.48 -0.50
N ALA A 168 -3.85 17.24 0.57
CA ALA A 168 -5.13 17.94 0.77
C ALA A 168 -6.32 17.02 1.11
N ASN A 169 -6.07 15.93 1.86
CA ASN A 169 -7.11 15.13 2.49
C ASN A 169 -7.25 15.49 3.98
N ASP A 170 -7.41 16.78 4.25
CA ASP A 170 -7.42 17.34 5.61
C ASP A 170 -8.77 17.15 6.32
N SER A 171 -9.84 16.84 5.58
CA SER A 171 -11.19 16.61 6.11
C SER A 171 -11.98 15.63 5.26
N GLU A 172 -12.81 14.84 5.90
CA GLU A 172 -13.77 13.94 5.25
C GLU A 172 -15.16 14.57 5.06
N THR A 173 -15.36 15.80 5.54
CA THR A 173 -16.62 16.51 5.39
C THR A 173 -16.91 16.76 3.91
N GLN A 174 -18.07 16.27 3.45
CA GLN A 174 -18.52 16.36 2.05
C GLN A 174 -17.52 15.80 1.02
N ARG A 175 -16.72 14.78 1.40
CA ARG A 175 -15.62 14.27 0.56
C ARG A 175 -16.01 13.92 -0.88
N MET A 176 -17.29 13.59 -1.13
CA MET A 176 -17.80 13.25 -2.47
C MET A 176 -18.30 14.44 -3.28
N THR A 177 -18.45 15.60 -2.65
CA THR A 177 -19.07 16.79 -3.25
C THR A 177 -18.28 18.07 -3.01
N LEU A 178 -17.21 18.01 -2.18
CA LEU A 178 -16.38 19.17 -1.88
C LEU A 178 -15.67 19.65 -3.14
N ASP A 179 -15.80 20.93 -3.45
CA ASP A 179 -14.95 21.64 -4.38
C ASP A 179 -13.75 22.21 -3.62
N ALA A 180 -12.55 21.78 -3.98
CA ALA A 180 -11.30 22.23 -3.38
C ALA A 180 -10.45 22.97 -4.43
N PRO A 181 -10.73 24.23 -4.70
CA PRO A 181 -9.96 25.01 -5.68
C PRO A 181 -8.49 25.12 -5.23
N ARG A 182 -7.57 25.04 -6.20
CA ARG A 182 -6.13 25.14 -6.00
C ARG A 182 -5.68 26.57 -5.85
#